data_546147ddd70b233fdf36ae5c629d7c6c
#
_entry.id   546147ddd70b233fdf36ae5c629d7c6c
#
_cell.length_a   1.000
_cell.length_b   1.000
_cell.length_c   1.000
_cell.angle_alpha   90.00
_cell.angle_beta   90.00
_cell.angle_gamma   90.00
#
_symmetry.space_group_name_H-M   'P 1'
#
loop_
_entity.id
_entity.type
_entity.pdbx_description
1 polymer ?
#
loop_
_entity_poly.entity_id
_entity_poly.type
_entity_poly.pdbx_seq_one_letter_code
_entity_poly.pdbx_strand_id
1 'polypeptide(L)'
;MESVKTVTSGKNTQKSFKVLDVGGNDGKVAKLHYPDCDIRTIDIKSGWDVMQYGLPYGPWDYIFANHFIEHIDDPDYFLEECRKVMKYDTILDIGMPNLSSWYNRFFFFMGYLPQSYEISYKKIYGRFIDDGSEPGGHIRVMNIPSTIALLEDHGFMIVEVTGEASNRTGIIGLIDRFITSLNPNFASAFRVKCTI
;
A
#
# COMPACT_ATOMS: atom_id res chain seq x y z
N MET A 1 -24.84 -56.13 19.79
CA MET A 1 -23.97 -55.63 18.67
C MET A 1 -24.52 -54.32 18.19
N GLU A 2 -24.09 -53.23 18.78
CA GLU A 2 -24.51 -51.89 18.36
C GLU A 2 -23.44 -51.31 17.41
N SER A 3 -23.90 -50.92 16.24
CA SER A 3 -23.07 -50.34 15.18
C SER A 3 -22.71 -48.88 15.51
N VAL A 4 -21.41 -48.64 15.65
CA VAL A 4 -20.82 -47.30 15.80
C VAL A 4 -21.05 -46.55 14.51
N LYS A 5 -21.87 -45.48 14.57
CA LYS A 5 -22.02 -44.52 13.48
C LYS A 5 -20.78 -43.61 13.45
N THR A 6 -19.99 -43.76 12.40
CA THR A 6 -18.90 -42.85 12.06
C THR A 6 -19.46 -41.46 11.78
N VAL A 7 -19.14 -40.52 12.66
CA VAL A 7 -19.44 -39.10 12.45
C VAL A 7 -18.46 -38.60 11.38
N THR A 8 -18.95 -38.37 10.19
CA THR A 8 -18.22 -37.70 9.13
C THR A 8 -17.93 -36.24 9.55
N SER A 9 -16.66 -35.93 9.68
CA SER A 9 -16.10 -34.59 9.89
C SER A 9 -16.70 -33.61 8.85
N GLY A 10 -17.59 -32.74 9.30
CA GLY A 10 -18.04 -31.61 8.51
C GLY A 10 -16.85 -30.74 8.19
N LYS A 11 -16.57 -30.50 6.91
CA LYS A 11 -15.63 -29.49 6.44
C LYS A 11 -16.11 -28.15 7.01
N ASN A 12 -15.39 -27.62 7.98
CA ASN A 12 -15.53 -26.28 8.48
C ASN A 12 -15.12 -25.36 7.32
N THR A 13 -16.07 -24.86 6.55
CA THR A 13 -15.82 -23.85 5.50
C THR A 13 -15.54 -22.54 6.20
N GLN A 14 -14.31 -22.37 6.66
CA GLN A 14 -13.82 -21.09 7.13
C GLN A 14 -13.96 -20.10 5.96
N LYS A 15 -14.81 -19.08 6.14
CA LYS A 15 -15.07 -18.06 5.11
C LYS A 15 -13.73 -17.38 4.78
N SER A 16 -13.22 -17.60 3.59
CA SER A 16 -12.02 -16.89 3.11
C SER A 16 -12.35 -15.41 2.90
N PHE A 17 -11.53 -14.52 3.48
CA PHE A 17 -11.67 -13.08 3.23
C PHE A 17 -11.38 -12.77 1.77
N LYS A 18 -12.09 -11.78 1.22
CA LYS A 18 -11.93 -11.32 -0.16
C LYS A 18 -11.14 -10.03 -0.21
N VAL A 19 -10.07 -10.05 -0.97
CA VAL A 19 -9.16 -8.93 -1.15
C VAL A 19 -9.21 -8.44 -2.60
N LEU A 20 -9.48 -7.16 -2.80
CA LEU A 20 -9.25 -6.50 -4.07
C LEU A 20 -7.85 -5.88 -4.05
N ASP A 21 -6.96 -6.40 -4.86
CA ASP A 21 -5.57 -5.91 -5.02
C ASP A 21 -5.52 -4.94 -6.21
N VAL A 22 -5.30 -3.67 -5.93
CA VAL A 22 -5.34 -2.57 -6.90
C VAL A 22 -3.93 -2.17 -7.31
N GLY A 23 -3.61 -2.26 -8.60
CA GLY A 23 -2.28 -1.99 -9.14
C GLY A 23 -1.26 -3.07 -8.79
N GLY A 24 -1.72 -4.26 -8.38
CA GLY A 24 -0.87 -5.33 -7.85
C GLY A 24 -0.12 -6.15 -8.91
N ASN A 25 -0.23 -5.80 -10.20
CA ASN A 25 0.38 -6.50 -11.32
C ASN A 25 0.05 -8.01 -11.32
N ASP A 26 0.86 -8.85 -10.68
CA ASP A 26 0.70 -10.31 -10.61
C ASP A 26 0.13 -10.83 -9.27
N GLY A 27 -0.26 -9.94 -8.36
CA GLY A 27 -0.86 -10.27 -7.07
C GLY A 27 0.10 -10.84 -6.01
N LYS A 28 1.39 -10.95 -6.30
CA LYS A 28 2.35 -11.57 -5.37
C LYS A 28 2.49 -10.81 -4.07
N VAL A 29 2.50 -9.47 -4.13
CA VAL A 29 2.65 -8.64 -2.92
C VAL A 29 1.41 -8.77 -2.04
N ALA A 30 0.22 -8.71 -2.63
CA ALA A 30 -1.03 -8.94 -1.90
C ALA A 30 -1.04 -10.33 -1.25
N LYS A 31 -0.54 -11.36 -1.94
CA LYS A 31 -0.45 -12.73 -1.38
C LYS A 31 0.50 -12.84 -0.19
N LEU A 32 1.53 -12.01 -0.11
CA LEU A 32 2.41 -11.96 1.07
C LEU A 32 1.72 -11.32 2.28
N HIS A 33 0.90 -10.28 2.05
CA HIS A 33 0.15 -9.61 3.12
C HIS A 33 -1.11 -10.37 3.55
N TYR A 34 -1.74 -11.08 2.60
CA TYR A 34 -3.01 -11.78 2.77
C TYR A 34 -2.92 -13.24 2.26
N PRO A 35 -2.10 -14.11 2.88
CA PRO A 35 -1.77 -15.45 2.35
C PRO A 35 -2.97 -16.38 2.23
N ASP A 36 -3.95 -16.27 3.13
CA ASP A 36 -5.11 -17.17 3.23
C ASP A 36 -6.39 -16.57 2.67
N CYS A 37 -6.29 -15.47 1.91
CA CYS A 37 -7.41 -14.75 1.34
C CYS A 37 -7.66 -15.11 -0.15
N ASP A 38 -8.89 -14.89 -0.57
CA ASP A 38 -9.30 -14.91 -1.99
C ASP A 38 -8.97 -13.54 -2.60
N ILE A 39 -7.94 -13.49 -3.44
CA ILE A 39 -7.39 -12.24 -3.98
C ILE A 39 -7.79 -12.09 -5.43
N ARG A 40 -8.44 -10.96 -5.75
CA ARG A 40 -8.65 -10.50 -7.12
C ARG A 40 -7.75 -9.30 -7.39
N THR A 41 -6.80 -9.45 -8.29
CA THR A 41 -5.92 -8.35 -8.73
C THR A 41 -6.50 -7.65 -9.95
N ILE A 42 -6.45 -6.32 -9.94
CA ILE A 42 -6.72 -5.44 -11.08
C ILE A 42 -5.50 -4.55 -11.33
N ASP A 43 -5.12 -4.40 -12.59
CA ASP A 43 -3.94 -3.63 -12.98
C ASP A 43 -4.07 -3.18 -14.43
N ILE A 44 -3.50 -2.02 -14.78
CA ILE A 44 -3.52 -1.49 -16.15
C ILE A 44 -2.84 -2.44 -17.13
N LYS A 45 -1.83 -3.19 -16.70
CA LYS A 45 -1.16 -4.22 -17.54
C LYS A 45 -2.06 -5.41 -17.84
N SER A 46 -3.06 -5.68 -16.99
CA SER A 46 -4.10 -6.68 -17.23
C SER A 46 -5.32 -6.12 -17.98
N GLY A 47 -5.28 -4.84 -18.40
CA GLY A 47 -6.32 -4.16 -19.13
C GLY A 47 -7.38 -3.48 -18.26
N TRP A 48 -7.16 -3.36 -16.95
CA TRP A 48 -8.06 -2.64 -16.06
C TRP A 48 -7.44 -1.32 -15.58
N ASP A 49 -7.88 -0.23 -16.20
CA ASP A 49 -7.52 1.10 -15.76
C ASP A 49 -8.54 1.62 -14.74
N VAL A 50 -8.12 1.78 -13.48
CA VAL A 50 -8.97 2.25 -12.39
C VAL A 50 -9.48 3.67 -12.67
N MET A 51 -8.66 4.52 -13.30
CA MET A 51 -9.04 5.90 -13.61
C MET A 51 -10.12 5.98 -14.71
N GLN A 52 -10.26 4.93 -15.50
CA GLN A 52 -11.26 4.86 -16.57
C GLN A 52 -12.50 4.04 -16.17
N TYR A 53 -12.31 2.93 -15.46
CA TYR A 53 -13.37 1.96 -15.19
C TYR A 53 -13.84 1.96 -13.73
N GLY A 54 -13.16 2.72 -12.84
CA GLY A 54 -13.39 2.67 -11.42
C GLY A 54 -13.00 1.33 -10.78
N LEU A 55 -13.46 1.10 -9.57
CA LEU A 55 -13.25 -0.17 -8.88
C LEU A 55 -14.41 -1.15 -9.11
N PRO A 56 -14.12 -2.45 -9.28
CA PRO A 56 -15.16 -3.44 -9.47
C PRO A 56 -15.99 -3.63 -8.19
N TYR A 57 -17.29 -3.66 -8.32
CA TYR A 57 -18.18 -4.02 -7.21
C TYR A 57 -17.90 -5.46 -6.74
N GLY A 58 -17.96 -5.67 -5.45
CA GLY A 58 -17.78 -6.99 -4.88
C GLY A 58 -17.99 -6.98 -3.37
N PRO A 59 -18.14 -8.15 -2.77
CA PRO A 59 -18.13 -8.25 -1.31
C PRO A 59 -16.67 -8.24 -0.82
N TRP A 60 -16.01 -7.09 -0.91
CA TRP A 60 -14.61 -6.94 -0.47
C TRP A 60 -14.53 -6.81 1.05
N ASP A 61 -13.66 -7.61 1.68
CA ASP A 61 -13.29 -7.45 3.08
C ASP A 61 -12.08 -6.50 3.18
N TYR A 62 -11.20 -6.52 2.15
CA TYR A 62 -10.07 -5.60 2.04
C TYR A 62 -9.96 -5.04 0.61
N ILE A 63 -9.58 -3.76 0.52
CA ILE A 63 -9.06 -3.13 -0.70
C ILE A 63 -7.59 -2.83 -0.42
N PHE A 64 -6.69 -3.47 -1.15
CA PHE A 64 -5.25 -3.37 -0.96
C PHE A 64 -4.65 -2.57 -2.12
N ALA A 65 -4.05 -1.43 -1.82
CA ALA A 65 -3.42 -0.52 -2.77
C ALA A 65 -1.99 -0.23 -2.35
N ASN A 66 -1.07 -1.14 -2.72
CA ASN A 66 0.32 -1.04 -2.33
C ASN A 66 1.17 -0.48 -3.45
N HIS A 67 1.82 0.65 -3.22
CA HIS A 67 2.55 1.39 -4.24
C HIS A 67 1.69 1.66 -5.49
N PHE A 68 0.52 2.23 -5.26
CA PHE A 68 -0.45 2.54 -6.31
C PHE A 68 -0.81 4.03 -6.37
N ILE A 69 -1.22 4.60 -5.22
CA ILE A 69 -1.79 5.96 -5.18
C ILE A 69 -0.77 7.05 -5.57
N GLU A 70 0.51 6.79 -5.40
CA GLU A 70 1.58 7.70 -5.81
C GLU A 70 1.79 7.79 -7.33
N HIS A 71 1.20 6.86 -8.09
CA HIS A 71 1.33 6.78 -9.55
C HIS A 71 0.13 7.32 -10.32
N ILE A 72 -0.99 7.63 -9.64
CA ILE A 72 -2.21 8.08 -10.30
C ILE A 72 -2.33 9.61 -10.29
N ASP A 73 -2.98 10.14 -11.33
CA ASP A 73 -3.16 11.58 -11.49
C ASP A 73 -4.16 12.17 -10.49
N ASP A 74 -5.20 11.41 -10.15
CA ASP A 74 -6.32 11.85 -9.33
C ASP A 74 -6.57 10.88 -8.15
N PRO A 75 -5.88 11.09 -7.01
CA PRO A 75 -6.10 10.31 -5.80
C PRO A 75 -7.48 10.54 -5.19
N ASP A 76 -8.08 11.73 -5.37
CA ASP A 76 -9.42 12.04 -4.86
C ASP A 76 -10.46 11.14 -5.52
N TYR A 77 -10.42 11.04 -6.86
CA TYR A 77 -11.27 10.11 -7.60
C TYR A 77 -11.10 8.65 -7.14
N PHE A 78 -9.86 8.20 -6.93
CA PHE A 78 -9.60 6.85 -6.43
C PHE A 78 -10.26 6.60 -5.06
N LEU A 79 -10.16 7.55 -4.14
CA LEU A 79 -10.75 7.44 -2.81
C LEU A 79 -12.28 7.46 -2.87
N GLU A 80 -12.87 8.25 -3.76
CA GLU A 80 -14.31 8.22 -4.03
C GLU A 80 -14.76 6.87 -4.57
N GLU A 81 -14.01 6.25 -5.50
CA GLU A 81 -14.28 4.92 -6.00
C GLU A 81 -14.18 3.85 -4.91
N CYS A 82 -13.17 3.94 -4.01
CA CYS A 82 -13.08 3.08 -2.83
C CYS A 82 -14.37 3.16 -1.99
N ARG A 83 -14.85 4.35 -1.67
CA ARG A 83 -16.08 4.54 -0.88
C ARG A 83 -17.30 3.93 -1.53
N LYS A 84 -17.43 3.98 -2.87
CA LYS A 84 -18.58 3.39 -3.60
C LYS A 84 -18.65 1.87 -3.46
N VAL A 85 -17.52 1.19 -3.36
CA VAL A 85 -17.45 -0.28 -3.32
C VAL A 85 -17.20 -0.85 -1.92
N MET A 86 -16.84 -0.01 -0.94
CA MET A 86 -16.64 -0.40 0.46
C MET A 86 -17.98 -0.57 1.19
N LYS A 87 -17.94 -1.45 2.19
CA LYS A 87 -18.93 -1.59 3.23
C LYS A 87 -18.34 -1.09 4.53
N TYR A 88 -19.16 -0.94 5.56
CA TYR A 88 -18.74 -0.47 6.89
C TYR A 88 -17.60 -1.28 7.51
N ASP A 89 -17.51 -2.57 7.20
CA ASP A 89 -16.48 -3.49 7.70
C ASP A 89 -15.33 -3.74 6.70
N THR A 90 -15.35 -3.08 5.54
CA THR A 90 -14.26 -3.16 4.58
C THR A 90 -13.08 -2.31 5.05
N ILE A 91 -11.88 -2.85 4.96
CA ILE A 91 -10.63 -2.14 5.25
C ILE A 91 -9.97 -1.73 3.94
N LEU A 92 -9.71 -0.43 3.78
CA LEU A 92 -8.81 0.10 2.77
C LEU A 92 -7.39 0.11 3.36
N ASP A 93 -6.47 -0.59 2.71
CA ASP A 93 -5.07 -0.77 3.14
C ASP A 93 -4.15 -0.18 2.07
N ILE A 94 -3.60 1.00 2.35
CA ILE A 94 -2.73 1.77 1.44
C ILE A 94 -1.29 1.73 1.94
N GLY A 95 -0.37 1.26 1.10
CA GLY A 95 1.07 1.31 1.34
C GLY A 95 1.77 2.18 0.31
N MET A 96 2.74 3.00 0.74
CA MET A 96 3.50 3.88 -0.17
C MET A 96 4.86 4.31 0.39
N PRO A 97 5.78 4.83 -0.46
CA PRO A 97 7.03 5.42 -0.02
C PRO A 97 6.79 6.66 0.84
N ASN A 98 7.59 6.86 1.87
CA ASN A 98 7.50 8.03 2.73
C ASN A 98 8.43 9.15 2.24
N LEU A 99 7.82 10.23 1.73
CA LEU A 99 8.56 11.42 1.32
C LEU A 99 9.43 11.99 2.47
N SER A 100 8.92 11.92 3.70
CA SER A 100 9.57 12.49 4.88
C SER A 100 10.31 11.46 5.76
N SER A 101 10.77 10.34 5.18
CA SER A 101 11.62 9.38 5.89
C SER A 101 12.88 10.05 6.45
N TRP A 102 13.49 9.46 7.50
CA TRP A 102 14.72 10.00 8.08
C TRP A 102 15.83 10.20 7.05
N TYR A 103 15.94 9.25 6.12
CA TYR A 103 16.90 9.27 5.03
C TYR A 103 16.64 10.46 4.08
N ASN A 104 15.39 10.63 3.63
CA ASN A 104 15.02 11.74 2.76
C ASN A 104 15.23 13.09 3.42
N ARG A 105 14.88 13.25 4.71
CA ARG A 105 15.12 14.49 5.48
C ARG A 105 16.60 14.83 5.55
N PHE A 106 17.45 13.85 5.84
CA PHE A 106 18.89 14.06 5.95
C PHE A 106 19.50 14.53 4.63
N PHE A 107 19.21 13.82 3.53
CA PHE A 107 19.77 14.18 2.23
C PHE A 107 19.15 15.44 1.63
N PHE A 108 17.88 15.70 1.88
CA PHE A 108 17.23 16.95 1.48
C PHE A 108 17.86 18.17 2.18
N PHE A 109 18.17 18.04 3.46
CA PHE A 109 18.93 19.07 4.19
C PHE A 109 20.32 19.32 3.57
N MET A 110 20.94 18.29 2.99
CA MET A 110 22.21 18.39 2.27
C MET A 110 22.07 18.89 0.83
N GLY A 111 20.86 19.26 0.38
CA GLY A 111 20.57 19.79 -0.95
C GLY A 111 20.26 18.75 -2.03
N TYR A 112 20.05 17.47 -1.66
CA TYR A 112 19.67 16.41 -2.58
C TYR A 112 18.16 16.17 -2.56
N LEU A 113 17.59 15.73 -3.69
CA LEU A 113 16.16 15.38 -3.75
C LEU A 113 15.85 14.10 -2.96
N PRO A 114 14.65 14.01 -2.37
CA PRO A 114 14.15 12.79 -1.74
C PRO A 114 14.14 11.61 -2.71
N GLN A 115 14.36 10.40 -2.19
CA GLN A 115 14.52 9.20 -3.01
C GLN A 115 13.29 8.83 -3.86
N SER A 116 12.10 9.11 -3.36
CA SER A 116 10.83 8.85 -4.05
C SER A 116 10.35 10.03 -4.91
N TYR A 117 11.08 11.16 -4.92
CA TYR A 117 10.71 12.31 -5.74
C TYR A 117 11.37 12.24 -7.12
N GLU A 118 10.59 12.39 -8.18
CA GLU A 118 11.02 12.23 -9.57
C GLU A 118 10.60 13.43 -10.40
N ILE A 119 11.56 14.04 -11.09
CA ILE A 119 11.32 15.22 -11.96
C ILE A 119 11.28 14.85 -13.44
N SER A 120 11.52 13.59 -13.77
CA SER A 120 11.55 13.11 -15.15
C SER A 120 11.18 11.64 -15.23
N TYR A 121 10.43 11.26 -16.26
CA TYR A 121 10.12 9.87 -16.59
C TYR A 121 11.26 9.11 -17.27
N LYS A 122 12.35 9.82 -17.67
CA LYS A 122 13.45 9.21 -18.45
C LYS A 122 14.64 8.82 -17.58
N LYS A 123 14.92 9.62 -16.54
CA LYS A 123 16.09 9.43 -15.69
C LYS A 123 15.86 10.09 -14.33
N ILE A 124 16.47 9.52 -13.32
CA ILE A 124 16.52 10.07 -11.97
C ILE A 124 17.59 11.14 -11.90
N TYR A 125 17.26 12.26 -11.25
CA TYR A 125 18.16 13.39 -11.04
C TYR A 125 18.13 13.85 -9.59
N GLY A 126 19.26 14.40 -9.12
CA GLY A 126 19.36 15.13 -7.86
C GLY A 126 19.34 14.26 -6.61
N ARG A 127 19.35 12.94 -6.69
CA ARG A 127 19.53 12.03 -5.55
C ARG A 127 20.99 11.96 -5.12
N PHE A 128 21.22 11.73 -3.83
CA PHE A 128 22.57 11.53 -3.29
C PHE A 128 23.24 10.25 -3.83
N ILE A 129 22.48 9.17 -3.93
CA ILE A 129 22.95 7.92 -4.51
C ILE A 129 22.27 7.77 -5.87
N ASP A 130 23.08 7.73 -6.93
CA ASP A 130 22.67 7.29 -8.26
C ASP A 130 23.02 5.80 -8.36
N ASP A 131 22.01 4.97 -8.17
CA ASP A 131 22.14 3.51 -8.24
C ASP A 131 21.81 2.96 -9.63
N GLY A 132 21.62 3.85 -10.62
CA GLY A 132 21.26 3.50 -11.99
C GLY A 132 19.83 3.00 -12.15
N SER A 133 18.99 3.14 -11.11
CA SER A 133 17.58 2.75 -11.21
C SER A 133 16.82 3.66 -12.18
N GLU A 134 15.82 3.08 -12.84
CA GLU A 134 14.88 3.84 -13.67
C GLU A 134 13.84 4.55 -12.80
N PRO A 135 13.24 5.66 -13.28
CA PRO A 135 12.11 6.30 -12.61
C PRO A 135 10.94 5.32 -12.42
N GLY A 136 10.38 5.32 -11.23
CA GLY A 136 9.20 4.51 -10.90
C GLY A 136 7.89 5.10 -11.41
N GLY A 137 7.89 6.39 -11.82
CA GLY A 137 6.70 7.12 -12.24
C GLY A 137 5.90 7.72 -11.08
N HIS A 138 6.58 8.08 -9.99
CA HIS A 138 5.93 8.71 -8.84
C HIS A 138 5.55 10.16 -9.15
N ILE A 139 4.26 10.47 -9.09
CA ILE A 139 3.72 11.82 -9.33
C ILE A 139 3.05 12.43 -8.10
N ARG A 140 2.62 11.62 -7.13
CA ARG A 140 1.93 12.03 -5.90
C ARG A 140 2.65 11.52 -4.65
N VAL A 141 3.86 12.02 -4.40
CA VAL A 141 4.65 11.56 -3.25
C VAL A 141 4.13 12.20 -1.95
N MET A 142 3.76 11.36 -0.99
CA MET A 142 3.12 11.78 0.26
C MET A 142 3.96 11.42 1.49
N ASN A 143 3.56 11.94 2.63
CA ASN A 143 4.02 11.51 3.95
C ASN A 143 2.83 11.14 4.82
N ILE A 144 3.06 10.54 5.99
CA ILE A 144 1.97 10.09 6.87
C ILE A 144 0.97 11.19 7.20
N PRO A 145 1.36 12.41 7.64
CA PRO A 145 0.38 13.46 7.94
C PRO A 145 -0.48 13.88 6.76
N SER A 146 0.11 14.02 5.57
CA SER A 146 -0.66 14.40 4.37
C SER A 146 -1.61 13.30 3.91
N THR A 147 -1.20 12.03 4.03
CA THR A 147 -2.06 10.89 3.70
C THR A 147 -3.23 10.78 4.66
N ILE A 148 -2.99 10.94 5.97
CA ILE A 148 -4.07 10.93 6.98
C ILE A 148 -5.06 12.04 6.68
N ALA A 149 -4.59 13.28 6.48
CA ALA A 149 -5.47 14.42 6.19
C ALA A 149 -6.31 14.19 4.92
N LEU A 150 -5.71 13.67 3.85
CA LEU A 150 -6.41 13.33 2.62
C LEU A 150 -7.51 12.28 2.85
N LEU A 151 -7.21 11.23 3.61
CA LEU A 151 -8.16 10.16 3.93
C LEU A 151 -9.31 10.69 4.80
N GLU A 152 -9.01 11.47 5.84
CA GLU A 152 -10.02 12.06 6.74
C GLU A 152 -10.94 13.04 5.98
N ASP A 153 -10.40 13.85 5.07
CA ASP A 153 -11.18 14.76 4.21
C ASP A 153 -12.18 14.00 3.32
N HIS A 154 -11.81 12.77 2.90
CA HIS A 154 -12.70 11.88 2.16
C HIS A 154 -13.62 11.04 3.07
N GLY A 155 -13.65 11.33 4.38
CA GLY A 155 -14.52 10.68 5.35
C GLY A 155 -14.13 9.25 5.70
N PHE A 156 -12.84 8.91 5.61
CA PHE A 156 -12.31 7.67 6.15
C PHE A 156 -11.90 7.84 7.61
N MET A 157 -12.08 6.78 8.39
CA MET A 157 -11.59 6.68 9.77
C MET A 157 -10.30 5.87 9.79
N ILE A 158 -9.22 6.44 10.32
CA ILE A 158 -7.93 5.77 10.40
C ILE A 158 -7.97 4.69 11.50
N VAL A 159 -7.64 3.47 11.13
CA VAL A 159 -7.61 2.30 12.03
C VAL A 159 -6.19 2.00 12.50
N GLU A 160 -5.22 2.06 11.57
CA GLU A 160 -3.83 1.71 11.86
C GLU A 160 -2.87 2.49 10.97
N VAL A 161 -1.74 2.90 11.54
CA VAL A 161 -0.61 3.48 10.79
C VAL A 161 0.66 2.74 11.19
N THR A 162 1.34 2.14 10.21
CA THR A 162 2.60 1.41 10.44
C THR A 162 3.71 1.95 9.56
N GLY A 163 4.93 2.02 10.12
CA GLY A 163 6.13 2.35 9.38
C GLY A 163 6.81 1.07 8.89
N GLU A 164 7.31 1.11 7.66
CA GLU A 164 8.06 0.02 7.06
C GLU A 164 9.51 0.47 6.80
N ALA A 165 10.46 -0.26 7.40
CA ALA A 165 11.89 -0.03 7.15
C ALA A 165 12.26 -0.49 5.74
N SER A 166 13.28 0.13 5.16
CA SER A 166 13.79 -0.30 3.86
C SER A 166 14.49 -1.66 3.93
N ASN A 167 14.62 -2.31 2.78
CA ASN A 167 15.38 -3.54 2.62
C ASN A 167 16.91 -3.31 2.58
N ARG A 168 17.38 -2.11 2.97
CA ARG A 168 18.81 -1.81 3.02
C ARG A 168 19.53 -2.73 4.00
N THR A 169 20.74 -3.16 3.61
CA THR A 169 21.61 -4.02 4.41
C THR A 169 22.69 -3.22 5.11
N GLY A 170 23.48 -3.88 5.94
CA GLY A 170 24.58 -3.25 6.68
C GLY A 170 24.14 -2.25 7.74
N ILE A 171 25.02 -1.32 8.07
CA ILE A 171 24.81 -0.37 9.17
C ILE A 171 23.65 0.59 8.90
N ILE A 172 23.46 1.01 7.65
CA ILE A 172 22.34 1.89 7.25
C ILE A 172 21.01 1.18 7.46
N GLY A 173 20.93 -0.10 7.12
CA GLY A 173 19.70 -0.89 7.35
C GLY A 173 19.41 -1.12 8.85
N LEU A 174 20.45 -1.23 9.70
CA LEU A 174 20.28 -1.29 11.16
C LEU A 174 19.73 0.03 11.71
N ILE A 175 20.31 1.15 11.28
CA ILE A 175 19.85 2.50 11.66
C ILE A 175 18.40 2.70 11.19
N ASP A 176 18.08 2.32 9.97
CA ASP A 176 16.73 2.47 9.41
C ASP A 176 15.69 1.70 10.23
N ARG A 177 15.95 0.44 10.55
CA ARG A 177 15.06 -0.37 11.42
C ARG A 177 14.92 0.22 12.82
N PHE A 178 16.01 0.68 13.42
CA PHE A 178 15.99 1.29 14.74
C PHE A 178 15.16 2.59 14.74
N ILE A 179 15.41 3.51 13.81
CA ILE A 179 14.69 4.78 13.73
C ILE A 179 13.19 4.54 13.40
N THR A 180 12.89 3.63 12.48
CA THR A 180 11.52 3.23 12.15
C THR A 180 10.77 2.70 13.37
N SER A 181 11.44 1.92 14.23
CA SER A 181 10.81 1.39 15.45
C SER A 181 10.48 2.46 16.49
N LEU A 182 11.17 3.59 16.47
CA LEU A 182 10.91 4.73 17.37
C LEU A 182 9.69 5.56 16.93
N ASN A 183 9.57 5.79 15.62
CA ASN A 183 8.48 6.60 15.08
C ASN A 183 8.24 6.28 13.60
N PRO A 184 7.02 5.85 13.21
CA PRO A 184 6.68 5.53 11.83
C PRO A 184 6.86 6.70 10.86
N ASN A 185 6.80 7.95 11.32
CA ASN A 185 7.06 9.13 10.48
C ASN A 185 8.48 9.18 9.90
N PHE A 186 9.40 8.41 10.46
CA PHE A 186 10.78 8.31 9.96
C PHE A 186 11.02 7.09 9.08
N ALA A 187 10.06 6.20 8.98
CA ALA A 187 10.16 4.99 8.17
C ALA A 187 10.38 5.30 6.68
N SER A 188 11.02 4.38 5.97
CA SER A 188 11.28 4.51 4.52
C SER A 188 10.01 4.40 3.67
N ALA A 189 9.07 3.57 4.10
CA ALA A 189 7.72 3.47 3.59
C ALA A 189 6.74 3.40 4.76
N PHE A 190 5.47 3.53 4.48
CA PHE A 190 4.43 3.41 5.50
C PHE A 190 3.16 2.79 4.92
N ARG A 191 2.32 2.33 5.82
CA ARG A 191 1.02 1.77 5.52
C ARG A 191 -0.04 2.40 6.41
N VAL A 192 -1.17 2.74 5.81
CA VAL A 192 -2.36 3.24 6.51
C VAL A 192 -3.52 2.32 6.22
N LYS A 193 -4.17 1.82 7.27
CA LYS A 193 -5.45 1.12 7.17
C LYS A 193 -6.57 2.02 7.67
N CYS A 194 -7.64 2.10 6.92
CA CYS A 194 -8.80 2.92 7.25
C CYS A 194 -10.11 2.23 6.83
N THR A 195 -11.23 2.74 7.34
CA THR A 195 -12.59 2.28 7.03
C THR A 195 -13.50 3.49 6.83
N ILE A 196 -14.77 3.27 6.43
CA ILE A 196 -15.79 4.33 6.24
C ILE A 196 -16.76 4.41 7.39
#